data_33797bbe63f5ea74d62f8a20e259dd48
#
_entry.id   33797bbe63f5ea74d62f8a20e259dd48
#
_cell.length_a   1.000
_cell.length_b   1.000
_cell.length_c   1.000
_cell.angle_alpha   90.00
_cell.angle_beta   90.00
_cell.angle_gamma   90.00
#
_symmetry.space_group_name_H-M   'P 1'
#
loop_
_entity.id
_entity.type
_entity.pdbx_description
1 polymer ?
#
loop_
_entity_poly.entity_id
_entity_poly.type
_entity_poly.pdbx_seq_one_letter_code
_entity_poly.pdbx_strand_id
1 'polypeptide(L)'
;VGLGAKADTIAVVKSTHSDHLLLRAIDHANTATKRWVVGSLRLWWHGAELCARCLSLGLYVGANGARVREQIYQATWPLVAGYSVLTGLLSVVIIRIVLAAAADYGLSQFALNLLIRTLVLEVIPLLAATYVALRFAMVRQASARTPIGAATTAVGAGFAVCFLAVTSAILVSGIAYLSVFGLSPWGGPAFTALIGAIFTPTVALVLVLKTLLFAGAVAVVPLVSARRHIPELSASRRFARLFGVLLLIELLSLVGNYY
;
A
#
# COMPACT_ATOMS: atom_id res chain seq x y z
N VAL A 1 33.99 57.17 26.63
CA VAL A 1 33.33 57.18 25.28
C VAL A 1 33.68 55.95 24.46
N GLY A 2 33.87 54.78 25.05
CA GLY A 2 34.34 53.58 24.32
C GLY A 2 33.44 52.33 24.39
N LEU A 3 32.39 52.34 25.19
CA LEU A 3 31.56 51.14 25.42
C LEU A 3 30.36 50.99 24.50
N GLY A 4 29.83 52.12 23.94
CA GLY A 4 28.69 52.09 23.02
C GLY A 4 29.02 51.48 21.63
N ALA A 5 30.18 51.82 21.07
CA ALA A 5 30.59 51.37 19.74
C ALA A 5 30.85 49.85 19.65
N LYS A 6 31.19 49.20 20.77
CA LYS A 6 31.44 47.75 20.83
C LYS A 6 30.16 46.94 20.88
N ALA A 7 29.09 47.49 21.49
CA ALA A 7 27.78 46.85 21.57
C ALA A 7 27.08 46.83 20.20
N ASP A 8 27.15 47.93 19.43
CA ASP A 8 26.54 48.07 18.12
C ASP A 8 27.23 47.15 17.08
N THR A 9 28.55 47.00 17.16
CA THR A 9 29.31 46.09 16.28
C THR A 9 28.95 44.63 16.51
N ILE A 10 28.74 44.23 17.77
CA ILE A 10 28.33 42.86 18.12
C ILE A 10 26.88 42.58 17.68
N ALA A 11 26.00 43.53 17.78
CA ALA A 11 24.60 43.40 17.31
C ALA A 11 24.52 43.25 15.80
N VAL A 12 25.28 44.05 15.05
CA VAL A 12 25.34 43.97 13.54
C VAL A 12 25.95 42.64 13.08
N VAL A 13 27.00 42.15 13.72
CA VAL A 13 27.64 40.87 13.38
C VAL A 13 26.69 39.70 13.69
N LYS A 14 25.91 39.79 14.76
CA LYS A 14 24.95 38.75 15.14
C LYS A 14 23.74 38.71 14.19
N SER A 15 23.27 39.86 13.68
CA SER A 15 22.16 39.92 12.73
C SER A 15 22.58 39.36 11.35
N THR A 16 23.76 39.70 10.84
CA THR A 16 24.26 39.16 9.57
C THR A 16 24.50 37.67 9.63
N HIS A 17 24.92 37.11 10.75
CA HIS A 17 25.12 35.66 10.89
C HIS A 17 23.80 34.89 10.93
N SER A 18 22.76 35.41 11.58
CA SER A 18 21.41 34.82 11.59
C SER A 18 20.77 34.84 10.18
N ASP A 19 20.95 35.93 9.42
CA ASP A 19 20.41 36.06 8.06
C ASP A 19 21.07 35.06 7.09
N HIS A 20 22.38 34.84 7.23
CA HIS A 20 23.07 33.81 6.42
C HIS A 20 22.61 32.38 6.76
N LEU A 21 22.26 32.10 8.02
CA LEU A 21 21.71 30.78 8.40
C LEU A 21 20.30 30.59 7.87
N LEU A 22 19.45 31.61 7.94
CA LEU A 22 18.10 31.58 7.37
C LEU A 22 18.12 31.41 5.84
N LEU A 23 18.95 32.17 5.13
CA LEU A 23 19.11 32.02 3.68
C LEU A 23 19.59 30.63 3.29
N ARG A 24 20.55 30.04 4.01
CA ARG A 24 20.98 28.66 3.80
C ARG A 24 19.87 27.66 4.09
N ALA A 25 19.09 27.85 5.14
CA ALA A 25 17.95 26.98 5.47
C ALA A 25 16.87 27.03 4.37
N ILE A 26 16.56 28.23 3.85
CA ILE A 26 15.62 28.44 2.74
C ILE A 26 16.14 27.80 1.46
N ASP A 27 17.41 27.96 1.13
CA ASP A 27 18.02 27.31 -0.03
C ASP A 27 18.04 25.77 0.08
N HIS A 28 18.34 25.24 1.25
CA HIS A 28 18.24 23.81 1.50
C HIS A 28 16.79 23.29 1.38
N ALA A 29 15.81 24.01 1.93
CA ALA A 29 14.40 23.65 1.78
C ALA A 29 13.96 23.72 0.32
N ASN A 30 14.32 24.76 -0.42
CA ASN A 30 13.96 24.94 -1.84
C ASN A 30 14.61 23.87 -2.73
N THR A 31 15.88 23.54 -2.50
CA THR A 31 16.58 22.48 -3.25
C THR A 31 16.05 21.09 -2.88
N ALA A 32 15.66 20.85 -1.64
CA ALA A 32 15.03 19.62 -1.21
C ALA A 32 13.64 19.46 -1.85
N THR A 33 12.83 20.53 -1.87
CA THR A 33 11.50 20.55 -2.49
C THR A 33 11.60 20.35 -4.01
N LYS A 34 12.51 21.04 -4.70
CA LYS A 34 12.74 20.83 -6.13
C LYS A 34 13.17 19.40 -6.44
N ARG A 35 14.08 18.82 -5.67
CA ARG A 35 14.49 17.41 -5.84
C ARG A 35 13.34 16.45 -5.57
N TRP A 36 12.48 16.75 -4.63
CA TRP A 36 11.29 15.96 -4.32
C TRP A 36 10.28 16.01 -5.46
N VAL A 37 9.94 17.22 -5.96
CA VAL A 37 9.00 17.42 -7.07
C VAL A 37 9.50 16.79 -8.36
N VAL A 38 10.74 17.07 -8.77
CA VAL A 38 11.33 16.45 -9.98
C VAL A 38 11.44 14.93 -9.79
N GLY A 39 11.70 14.48 -8.58
CA GLY A 39 11.73 13.07 -8.22
C GLY A 39 10.38 12.39 -8.35
N SER A 40 9.30 13.03 -7.93
CA SER A 40 7.94 12.49 -8.04
C SER A 40 7.45 12.51 -9.49
N LEU A 41 7.68 13.60 -10.25
CA LEU A 41 7.33 13.66 -11.68
C LEU A 41 8.01 12.55 -12.49
N ARG A 42 9.29 12.27 -12.25
CA ARG A 42 9.99 11.14 -12.89
C ARG A 42 9.43 9.79 -12.45
N LEU A 43 8.99 9.65 -11.20
CA LEU A 43 8.34 8.45 -10.72
C LEU A 43 7.04 8.19 -11.49
N TRP A 44 6.21 9.23 -11.65
CA TRP A 44 4.97 9.17 -12.42
C TRP A 44 5.21 8.81 -13.88
N TRP A 45 6.21 9.44 -14.53
CA TRP A 45 6.55 9.15 -15.91
C TRP A 45 7.01 7.70 -16.12
N HIS A 46 7.95 7.22 -15.30
CA HIS A 46 8.41 5.84 -15.39
C HIS A 46 7.34 4.85 -14.96
N GLY A 47 6.48 5.22 -14.03
CA GLY A 47 5.32 4.45 -13.64
C GLY A 47 4.33 4.29 -14.79
N ALA A 48 4.00 5.36 -15.49
CA ALA A 48 3.12 5.35 -16.65
C ALA A 48 3.70 4.50 -17.80
N GLU A 49 5.01 4.64 -18.08
CA GLU A 49 5.70 3.80 -19.07
C GLU A 49 5.65 2.31 -18.70
N LEU A 50 5.85 1.99 -17.42
CA LEU A 50 5.77 0.61 -16.93
C LEU A 50 4.34 0.06 -17.04
N CYS A 51 3.33 0.85 -16.65
CA CYS A 51 1.93 0.48 -16.80
C CYS A 51 1.55 0.25 -18.27
N ALA A 52 1.97 1.12 -19.19
CA ALA A 52 1.74 0.95 -20.61
C ALA A 52 2.35 -0.35 -21.14
N ARG A 53 3.55 -0.71 -20.67
CA ARG A 53 4.20 -1.99 -21.02
C ARG A 53 3.48 -3.19 -20.42
N CYS A 54 3.00 -3.09 -19.19
CA CYS A 54 2.21 -4.15 -18.56
C CYS A 54 0.87 -4.40 -19.29
N LEU A 55 0.29 -3.35 -19.88
CA LEU A 55 -0.94 -3.47 -20.69
C LEU A 55 -0.69 -3.94 -22.13
N SER A 56 0.58 -3.97 -22.60
CA SER A 56 0.89 -4.37 -23.96
C SER A 56 0.69 -5.89 -24.14
N LEU A 57 -0.11 -6.28 -25.15
CA LEU A 57 -0.38 -7.69 -25.46
C LEU A 57 0.91 -8.50 -25.78
N GLY A 58 1.94 -7.82 -26.32
CA GLY A 58 3.22 -8.45 -26.63
C GLY A 58 3.97 -9.00 -25.40
N LEU A 59 3.62 -8.55 -24.19
CA LEU A 59 4.19 -9.05 -22.95
C LEU A 59 3.64 -10.46 -22.60
N TYR A 60 2.42 -10.77 -23.04
CA TYR A 60 1.70 -12.00 -22.67
C TYR A 60 1.81 -13.11 -23.73
N VAL A 61 2.44 -12.83 -24.87
CA VAL A 61 2.54 -13.76 -26.00
C VAL A 61 3.97 -14.34 -26.11
N GLY A 62 4.06 -15.59 -26.51
CA GLY A 62 5.33 -16.30 -26.77
C GLY A 62 6.20 -16.49 -25.52
N ALA A 63 7.50 -16.34 -25.67
CA ALA A 63 8.49 -16.54 -24.62
C ALA A 63 8.33 -15.57 -23.43
N ASN A 64 7.80 -14.37 -23.67
CA ASN A 64 7.52 -13.40 -22.62
C ASN A 64 6.33 -13.84 -21.75
N GLY A 65 5.30 -14.44 -22.34
CA GLY A 65 4.15 -14.99 -21.61
C GLY A 65 4.55 -16.10 -20.63
N ALA A 66 5.49 -16.95 -21.01
CA ALA A 66 6.04 -17.97 -20.12
C ALA A 66 6.75 -17.34 -18.92
N ARG A 67 7.53 -16.26 -19.14
CA ARG A 67 8.20 -15.49 -18.06
C ARG A 67 7.20 -14.79 -17.15
N VAL A 68 6.12 -14.22 -17.69
CA VAL A 68 5.05 -13.59 -16.89
C VAL A 68 4.42 -14.62 -15.97
N ARG A 69 4.03 -15.77 -16.49
CA ARG A 69 3.43 -16.87 -15.70
C ARG A 69 4.34 -17.34 -14.58
N GLU A 70 5.63 -17.52 -14.89
CA GLU A 70 6.63 -17.91 -13.89
C GLU A 70 6.77 -16.84 -12.80
N GLN A 71 6.82 -15.57 -13.17
CA GLN A 71 6.90 -14.46 -12.21
C GLN A 71 5.64 -14.36 -11.34
N ILE A 72 4.45 -14.57 -11.90
CA ILE A 72 3.20 -14.62 -11.13
C ILE A 72 3.25 -15.75 -10.11
N TYR A 73 3.66 -16.93 -10.53
CA TYR A 73 3.76 -18.10 -9.66
C TYR A 73 4.75 -17.88 -8.51
N GLN A 74 5.97 -17.43 -8.83
CA GLN A 74 7.01 -17.16 -7.85
C GLN A 74 6.68 -15.99 -6.91
N ALA A 75 5.92 -15.01 -7.40
CA ALA A 75 5.49 -13.86 -6.61
C ALA A 75 4.34 -14.21 -5.65
N THR A 76 3.44 -15.12 -6.04
CA THR A 76 2.17 -15.37 -5.33
C THR A 76 2.27 -16.59 -4.43
N TRP A 77 2.66 -17.74 -4.99
CA TRP A 77 2.55 -19.03 -4.30
C TRP A 77 3.25 -19.10 -2.94
N PRO A 78 4.50 -18.65 -2.79
CA PRO A 78 5.20 -18.71 -1.50
C PRO A 78 4.59 -17.81 -0.42
N LEU A 79 3.74 -16.84 -0.83
CA LEU A 79 3.14 -15.89 0.10
C LEU A 79 1.76 -16.35 0.61
N VAL A 80 1.05 -17.17 -0.17
CA VAL A 80 -0.35 -17.55 0.11
C VAL A 80 -0.49 -18.19 1.49
N ALA A 81 0.30 -19.20 1.81
CA ALA A 81 0.17 -19.93 3.07
C ALA A 81 0.43 -19.01 4.28
N GLY A 82 1.58 -18.34 4.31
CA GLY A 82 1.93 -17.45 5.42
C GLY A 82 0.96 -16.29 5.58
N TYR A 83 0.55 -15.67 4.49
CA TYR A 83 -0.41 -14.58 4.49
C TYR A 83 -1.81 -15.03 4.94
N SER A 84 -2.30 -16.19 4.48
CA SER A 84 -3.61 -16.71 4.85
C SER A 84 -3.67 -17.04 6.35
N VAL A 85 -2.62 -17.63 6.93
CA VAL A 85 -2.53 -17.88 8.37
C VAL A 85 -2.54 -16.56 9.14
N LEU A 86 -1.71 -15.59 8.73
CA LEU A 86 -1.65 -14.28 9.38
C LEU A 86 -3.01 -13.57 9.35
N THR A 87 -3.64 -13.49 8.17
CA THR A 87 -4.93 -12.83 7.99
C THR A 87 -6.04 -13.57 8.72
N GLY A 88 -6.03 -14.91 8.70
CA GLY A 88 -7.00 -15.73 9.42
C GLY A 88 -6.94 -15.50 10.93
N LEU A 89 -5.75 -15.57 11.52
CA LEU A 89 -5.57 -15.33 12.96
C LEU A 89 -5.98 -13.91 13.36
N LEU A 90 -5.52 -12.92 12.60
CA LEU A 90 -5.87 -11.52 12.85
C LEU A 90 -7.38 -11.30 12.77
N SER A 91 -8.05 -11.90 11.79
CA SER A 91 -9.50 -11.78 11.61
C SER A 91 -10.27 -12.45 12.73
N VAL A 92 -9.88 -13.65 13.14
CA VAL A 92 -10.52 -14.34 14.30
C VAL A 92 -10.43 -13.46 15.55
N VAL A 93 -9.25 -12.90 15.85
CA VAL A 93 -9.05 -12.06 17.04
C VAL A 93 -9.91 -10.82 16.98
N ILE A 94 -9.86 -10.07 15.85
CA ILE A 94 -10.64 -8.82 15.71
C ILE A 94 -12.14 -9.10 15.78
N ILE A 95 -12.63 -10.10 15.04
CA ILE A 95 -14.05 -10.46 15.01
C ILE A 95 -14.54 -10.86 16.41
N ARG A 96 -13.78 -11.68 17.12
CA ARG A 96 -14.13 -12.11 18.48
C ARG A 96 -14.19 -10.95 19.47
N ILE A 97 -13.19 -10.06 19.46
CA ILE A 97 -13.14 -8.91 20.36
C ILE A 97 -14.32 -7.97 20.09
N VAL A 98 -14.56 -7.63 18.82
CA VAL A 98 -15.63 -6.67 18.45
C VAL A 98 -17.00 -7.25 18.72
N LEU A 99 -17.26 -8.52 18.40
CA LEU A 99 -18.55 -9.15 18.66
C LEU A 99 -18.81 -9.31 20.16
N ALA A 100 -17.80 -9.67 20.96
CA ALA A 100 -17.94 -9.76 22.41
C ALA A 100 -18.31 -8.41 23.01
N ALA A 101 -17.55 -7.35 22.65
CA ALA A 101 -17.86 -5.99 23.12
C ALA A 101 -19.25 -5.49 22.67
N ALA A 102 -19.67 -5.81 21.45
CA ALA A 102 -20.98 -5.41 20.94
C ALA A 102 -22.16 -6.17 21.56
N ALA A 103 -21.92 -7.42 22.00
CA ALA A 103 -22.95 -8.24 22.65
C ALA A 103 -23.40 -7.62 23.98
N ASP A 104 -22.48 -7.03 24.74
CA ASP A 104 -22.78 -6.36 26.01
C ASP A 104 -23.72 -5.16 25.85
N TYR A 105 -23.78 -4.57 24.65
CA TYR A 105 -24.65 -3.43 24.31
C TYR A 105 -25.85 -3.82 23.45
N GLY A 106 -26.05 -5.10 23.11
CA GLY A 106 -27.13 -5.55 22.23
C GLY A 106 -26.99 -5.13 20.77
N LEU A 107 -25.78 -4.69 20.34
CA LEU A 107 -25.51 -4.13 19.01
C LEU A 107 -24.78 -5.09 18.07
N SER A 108 -24.88 -6.39 18.29
CA SER A 108 -24.08 -7.42 17.59
C SER A 108 -24.24 -7.38 16.06
N GLN A 109 -25.46 -7.15 15.52
CA GLN A 109 -25.68 -7.09 14.08
C GLN A 109 -25.08 -5.84 13.45
N PHE A 110 -25.20 -4.70 14.13
CA PHE A 110 -24.61 -3.44 13.68
C PHE A 110 -23.08 -3.52 13.67
N ALA A 111 -22.52 -4.07 14.74
CA ALA A 111 -21.07 -4.26 14.86
C ALA A 111 -20.54 -5.20 13.78
N LEU A 112 -21.25 -6.30 13.47
CA LEU A 112 -20.85 -7.23 12.41
C LEU A 112 -20.81 -6.53 11.04
N ASN A 113 -21.83 -5.75 10.71
CA ASN A 113 -21.92 -5.00 9.46
C ASN A 113 -20.72 -4.02 9.33
N LEU A 114 -20.51 -3.22 10.37
CA LEU A 114 -19.41 -2.24 10.39
C LEU A 114 -18.04 -2.92 10.35
N LEU A 115 -17.89 -4.04 11.05
CA LEU A 115 -16.65 -4.81 11.10
C LEU A 115 -16.30 -5.41 9.73
N ILE A 116 -17.25 -6.10 9.08
CA ILE A 116 -17.02 -6.68 7.75
C ILE A 116 -16.66 -5.57 6.76
N ARG A 117 -17.40 -4.47 6.78
CA ARG A 117 -17.13 -3.32 5.91
C ARG A 117 -15.72 -2.78 6.12
N THR A 118 -15.33 -2.48 7.36
CA THR A 118 -14.00 -1.93 7.67
C THR A 118 -12.90 -2.93 7.38
N LEU A 119 -13.07 -4.18 7.80
CA LEU A 119 -12.03 -5.20 7.65
C LEU A 119 -11.77 -5.50 6.17
N VAL A 120 -12.81 -5.71 5.38
CA VAL A 120 -12.68 -6.09 3.96
C VAL A 120 -12.30 -4.89 3.09
N LEU A 121 -12.83 -3.69 3.33
CA LEU A 121 -12.55 -2.54 2.47
C LEU A 121 -11.24 -1.82 2.82
N GLU A 122 -10.88 -1.77 4.11
CA GLU A 122 -9.74 -0.97 4.55
C GLU A 122 -8.53 -1.86 4.89
N VAL A 123 -8.71 -2.81 5.80
CA VAL A 123 -7.59 -3.56 6.38
C VAL A 123 -7.01 -4.59 5.41
N ILE A 124 -7.84 -5.35 4.71
CA ILE A 124 -7.38 -6.45 3.84
C ILE A 124 -6.53 -5.97 2.66
N PRO A 125 -6.95 -4.98 1.85
CA PRO A 125 -6.14 -4.53 0.73
C PRO A 125 -4.79 -3.94 1.18
N LEU A 126 -4.79 -3.21 2.28
CA LEU A 126 -3.57 -2.64 2.86
C LEU A 126 -2.61 -3.72 3.38
N LEU A 127 -3.13 -4.74 4.08
CA LEU A 127 -2.33 -5.87 4.56
C LEU A 127 -1.73 -6.67 3.40
N ALA A 128 -2.51 -6.97 2.37
CA ALA A 128 -2.04 -7.67 1.19
C ALA A 128 -0.91 -6.90 0.50
N ALA A 129 -1.12 -5.62 0.26
CA ALA A 129 -0.13 -4.74 -0.34
C ALA A 129 1.15 -4.65 0.51
N THR A 130 1.02 -4.48 1.82
CA THR A 130 2.16 -4.38 2.75
C THR A 130 2.94 -5.68 2.81
N TYR A 131 2.27 -6.82 2.84
CA TYR A 131 2.90 -8.14 2.89
C TYR A 131 3.70 -8.44 1.62
N VAL A 132 3.12 -8.17 0.46
CA VAL A 132 3.82 -8.28 -0.83
C VAL A 132 4.96 -7.27 -0.91
N ALA A 133 4.74 -6.02 -0.49
CA ALA A 133 5.73 -4.96 -0.46
C ALA A 133 6.96 -5.33 0.37
N LEU A 134 6.77 -5.94 1.52
CA LEU A 134 7.85 -6.39 2.40
C LEU A 134 8.76 -7.38 1.68
N ARG A 135 8.18 -8.36 0.99
CA ARG A 135 8.95 -9.34 0.20
C ARG A 135 9.70 -8.67 -0.95
N PHE A 136 9.04 -7.81 -1.72
CA PHE A 136 9.65 -7.15 -2.88
C PHE A 136 10.70 -6.10 -2.48
N ALA A 137 10.57 -5.46 -1.33
CA ALA A 137 11.58 -4.56 -0.80
C ALA A 137 12.84 -5.29 -0.31
N MET A 138 12.70 -6.50 0.23
CA MET A 138 13.82 -7.31 0.73
C MET A 138 14.57 -8.04 -0.38
N VAL A 139 13.89 -8.49 -1.44
CA VAL A 139 14.51 -9.24 -2.52
C VAL A 139 15.11 -8.29 -3.56
N ARG A 140 16.42 -8.42 -3.79
CA ARG A 140 17.13 -7.69 -4.86
C ARG A 140 16.79 -8.34 -6.19
N GLN A 141 15.88 -7.75 -6.95
CA GLN A 141 15.40 -8.34 -8.19
C GLN A 141 16.39 -8.11 -9.33
N ALA A 142 17.21 -9.09 -9.60
CA ALA A 142 18.15 -9.07 -10.74
C ALA A 142 17.42 -8.94 -12.09
N SER A 143 16.21 -9.51 -12.18
CA SER A 143 15.35 -9.45 -13.37
C SER A 143 14.87 -8.03 -13.71
N ALA A 144 14.80 -7.11 -12.75
CA ALA A 144 14.34 -5.73 -12.96
C ALA A 144 15.33 -4.83 -13.74
N ARG A 145 16.50 -5.33 -14.09
CA ARG A 145 17.51 -4.56 -14.85
C ARG A 145 17.10 -4.34 -16.32
N THR A 146 16.34 -5.25 -16.90
CA THR A 146 15.84 -5.12 -18.28
C THR A 146 14.42 -4.54 -18.27
N PRO A 147 14.01 -3.76 -19.31
CA PRO A 147 12.66 -3.22 -19.38
C PRO A 147 11.56 -4.28 -19.37
N ILE A 148 11.78 -5.42 -20.05
CA ILE A 148 10.85 -6.55 -20.08
C ILE A 148 10.81 -7.24 -18.71
N GLY A 149 11.99 -7.48 -18.09
CA GLY A 149 12.05 -8.08 -16.76
C GLY A 149 11.41 -7.19 -15.68
N ALA A 150 11.51 -5.87 -15.79
CA ALA A 150 10.79 -4.95 -14.91
C ALA A 150 9.28 -5.06 -15.09
N ALA A 151 8.79 -5.14 -16.33
CA ALA A 151 7.36 -5.28 -16.60
C ALA A 151 6.81 -6.64 -16.12
N THR A 152 7.50 -7.74 -16.38
CA THR A 152 7.08 -9.07 -15.89
C THR A 152 7.05 -9.15 -14.36
N THR A 153 8.04 -8.53 -13.69
CA THR A 153 8.08 -8.44 -12.23
C THR A 153 6.96 -7.57 -11.67
N ALA A 154 6.64 -6.45 -12.33
CA ALA A 154 5.53 -5.58 -11.95
C ALA A 154 4.18 -6.30 -12.04
N VAL A 155 3.96 -7.05 -13.14
CA VAL A 155 2.75 -7.87 -13.30
C VAL A 155 2.65 -8.94 -12.21
N GLY A 156 3.76 -9.63 -11.90
CA GLY A 156 3.79 -10.62 -10.83
C GLY A 156 3.44 -10.02 -9.46
N ALA A 157 4.04 -8.87 -9.12
CA ALA A 157 3.76 -8.17 -7.86
C ALA A 157 2.31 -7.69 -7.76
N GLY A 158 1.81 -7.05 -8.83
CA GLY A 158 0.43 -6.56 -8.89
C GLY A 158 -0.59 -7.68 -8.78
N PHE A 159 -0.36 -8.79 -9.51
CA PHE A 159 -1.21 -9.98 -9.42
C PHE A 159 -1.21 -10.57 -8.01
N ALA A 160 -0.04 -10.67 -7.35
CA ALA A 160 0.06 -11.20 -6.00
C ALA A 160 -0.78 -10.36 -5.01
N VAL A 161 -0.75 -9.01 -5.09
CA VAL A 161 -1.57 -8.15 -4.24
C VAL A 161 -3.06 -8.43 -4.46
N CYS A 162 -3.52 -8.43 -5.71
CA CYS A 162 -4.92 -8.68 -6.04
C CYS A 162 -5.37 -10.08 -5.59
N PHE A 163 -4.57 -11.10 -5.86
CA PHE A 163 -4.88 -12.47 -5.47
C PHE A 163 -4.97 -12.64 -3.95
N LEU A 164 -4.00 -12.09 -3.21
CA LEU A 164 -4.01 -12.15 -1.74
C LEU A 164 -5.17 -11.34 -1.15
N ALA A 165 -5.53 -10.20 -1.73
CA ALA A 165 -6.68 -9.41 -1.28
C ALA A 165 -7.99 -10.19 -1.47
N VAL A 166 -8.19 -10.85 -2.61
CA VAL A 166 -9.41 -11.65 -2.87
C VAL A 166 -9.48 -12.87 -1.96
N THR A 167 -8.38 -13.64 -1.86
CA THR A 167 -8.35 -14.84 -1.00
C THR A 167 -8.58 -14.49 0.47
N SER A 168 -8.03 -13.40 0.95
CA SER A 168 -8.26 -12.94 2.32
C SER A 168 -9.67 -12.40 2.55
N ALA A 169 -10.27 -11.72 1.57
CA ALA A 169 -11.67 -11.29 1.66
C ALA A 169 -12.63 -12.48 1.82
N ILE A 170 -12.41 -13.55 1.04
CA ILE A 170 -13.17 -14.80 1.15
C ILE A 170 -12.94 -15.44 2.53
N LEU A 171 -11.69 -15.54 2.98
CA LEU A 171 -11.34 -16.14 4.26
C LEU A 171 -11.95 -15.38 5.45
N VAL A 172 -11.86 -14.06 5.45
CA VAL A 172 -12.44 -13.20 6.50
C VAL A 172 -13.96 -13.30 6.51
N SER A 173 -14.60 -13.30 5.33
CA SER A 173 -16.07 -13.49 5.23
C SER A 173 -16.48 -14.85 5.77
N GLY A 174 -15.73 -15.92 5.48
CA GLY A 174 -15.96 -17.25 6.04
C GLY A 174 -15.81 -17.30 7.55
N ILE A 175 -14.78 -16.67 8.10
CA ILE A 175 -14.58 -16.58 9.56
C ILE A 175 -15.70 -15.77 10.22
N ALA A 176 -16.14 -14.67 9.61
CA ALA A 176 -17.26 -13.89 10.12
C ALA A 176 -18.55 -14.70 10.14
N TYR A 177 -18.82 -15.46 9.06
CA TYR A 177 -19.95 -16.37 9.01
C TYR A 177 -19.91 -17.40 10.15
N LEU A 178 -18.79 -18.11 10.28
CA LEU A 178 -18.61 -19.13 11.31
C LEU A 178 -18.71 -18.57 12.74
N SER A 179 -18.29 -17.32 12.93
CA SER A 179 -18.32 -16.68 14.26
C SER A 179 -19.74 -16.33 14.72
N VAL A 180 -20.67 -16.06 13.77
CA VAL A 180 -22.04 -15.65 14.07
C VAL A 180 -23.02 -16.79 13.96
N PHE A 181 -22.94 -17.56 12.89
CA PHE A 181 -23.92 -18.63 12.58
C PHE A 181 -23.40 -20.03 12.90
N GLY A 182 -22.11 -20.16 13.26
CA GLY A 182 -21.48 -21.46 13.47
C GLY A 182 -21.49 -22.30 12.19
N LEU A 183 -21.69 -23.60 12.34
CA LEU A 183 -21.82 -24.56 11.23
C LEU A 183 -23.26 -24.72 10.73
N SER A 184 -24.18 -23.81 11.11
CA SER A 184 -25.57 -23.91 10.74
C SER A 184 -25.80 -23.55 9.26
N PRO A 185 -26.32 -24.43 8.41
CA PRO A 185 -26.61 -24.14 7.00
C PRO A 185 -27.74 -23.12 6.83
N TRP A 186 -28.58 -22.95 7.83
CA TRP A 186 -29.73 -22.01 7.80
C TRP A 186 -29.31 -20.53 7.85
N GLY A 187 -28.11 -20.22 8.30
CA GLY A 187 -27.55 -18.85 8.32
C GLY A 187 -27.16 -18.32 6.95
N GLY A 188 -27.01 -19.18 5.94
CA GLY A 188 -26.53 -18.80 4.61
C GLY A 188 -27.32 -17.68 3.92
N PRO A 189 -28.67 -17.78 3.80
CA PRO A 189 -29.48 -16.73 3.19
C PRO A 189 -29.41 -15.38 3.92
N ALA A 190 -29.39 -15.40 5.26
CA ALA A 190 -29.27 -14.18 6.07
C ALA A 190 -27.88 -13.53 5.90
N PHE A 191 -26.83 -14.32 5.84
CA PHE A 191 -25.47 -13.82 5.63
C PHE A 191 -25.27 -13.29 4.21
N THR A 192 -25.77 -13.95 3.18
CA THR A 192 -25.70 -13.44 1.79
C THR A 192 -26.48 -12.15 1.62
N ALA A 193 -27.65 -12.00 2.27
CA ALA A 193 -28.39 -10.75 2.29
C ALA A 193 -27.60 -9.62 2.97
N LEU A 194 -26.93 -9.93 4.10
CA LEU A 194 -26.05 -9.00 4.81
C LEU A 194 -24.88 -8.55 3.92
N ILE A 195 -24.18 -9.49 3.29
CA ILE A 195 -23.07 -9.20 2.38
C ILE A 195 -23.55 -8.35 1.19
N GLY A 196 -24.70 -8.69 0.59
CA GLY A 196 -25.29 -7.93 -0.50
C GLY A 196 -25.66 -6.49 -0.11
N ALA A 197 -26.09 -6.28 1.12
CA ALA A 197 -26.36 -4.94 1.65
C ALA A 197 -25.09 -4.11 1.87
N ILE A 198 -23.97 -4.75 2.24
CA ILE A 198 -22.67 -4.09 2.46
C ILE A 198 -22.00 -3.78 1.13
N PHE A 199 -21.94 -4.77 0.22
CA PHE A 199 -21.23 -4.65 -1.06
C PHE A 199 -22.15 -4.14 -2.16
N THR A 200 -22.58 -2.88 -2.05
CA THR A 200 -23.24 -2.18 -3.15
C THR A 200 -22.26 -2.06 -4.35
N PRO A 201 -22.74 -1.91 -5.59
CA PRO A 201 -21.88 -1.76 -6.75
C PRO A 201 -20.84 -0.65 -6.61
N THR A 202 -21.21 0.45 -5.95
CA THR A 202 -20.31 1.59 -5.67
C THR A 202 -19.18 1.18 -4.74
N VAL A 203 -19.50 0.49 -3.65
CA VAL A 203 -18.51 0.01 -2.66
C VAL A 203 -17.58 -1.02 -3.29
N ALA A 204 -18.12 -1.94 -4.10
CA ALA A 204 -17.31 -2.91 -4.83
C ALA A 204 -16.33 -2.24 -5.81
N LEU A 205 -16.79 -1.19 -6.52
CA LEU A 205 -15.94 -0.42 -7.43
C LEU A 205 -14.81 0.29 -6.68
N VAL A 206 -15.11 0.91 -5.54
CA VAL A 206 -14.08 1.55 -4.67
C VAL A 206 -13.05 0.52 -4.21
N LEU A 207 -13.48 -0.67 -3.77
CA LEU A 207 -12.60 -1.74 -3.34
C LEU A 207 -11.65 -2.20 -4.48
N VAL A 208 -12.20 -2.41 -5.68
CA VAL A 208 -11.42 -2.80 -6.86
C VAL A 208 -10.41 -1.71 -7.21
N LEU A 209 -10.85 -0.46 -7.30
CA LEU A 209 -9.98 0.67 -7.63
C LEU A 209 -8.85 0.83 -6.60
N LYS A 210 -9.16 0.74 -5.32
CA LYS A 210 -8.22 0.79 -4.21
C LYS A 210 -7.19 -0.34 -4.30
N THR A 211 -7.64 -1.57 -4.51
CA THR A 211 -6.76 -2.74 -4.65
C THR A 211 -5.84 -2.60 -5.86
N LEU A 212 -6.34 -2.07 -6.99
CA LEU A 212 -5.53 -1.78 -8.18
C LEU A 212 -4.49 -0.68 -7.93
N LEU A 213 -4.85 0.38 -7.20
CA LEU A 213 -3.90 1.42 -6.82
C LEU A 213 -2.79 0.87 -5.92
N PHE A 214 -3.11 0.03 -4.96
CA PHE A 214 -2.11 -0.65 -4.13
C PHE A 214 -1.23 -1.60 -4.95
N ALA A 215 -1.82 -2.40 -5.83
CA ALA A 215 -1.09 -3.27 -6.75
C ALA A 215 -0.11 -2.48 -7.62
N GLY A 216 -0.56 -1.35 -8.17
CA GLY A 216 0.26 -0.41 -8.94
C GLY A 216 1.41 0.19 -8.11
N ALA A 217 1.14 0.63 -6.89
CA ALA A 217 2.17 1.17 -6.00
C ALA A 217 3.25 0.14 -5.66
N VAL A 218 2.85 -1.09 -5.30
CA VAL A 218 3.77 -2.19 -4.98
C VAL A 218 4.58 -2.61 -6.21
N ALA A 219 3.98 -2.57 -7.40
CA ALA A 219 4.64 -2.90 -8.65
C ALA A 219 5.67 -1.83 -9.08
N VAL A 220 5.31 -0.55 -8.99
CA VAL A 220 6.08 0.56 -9.59
C VAL A 220 7.17 1.10 -8.66
N VAL A 221 6.85 1.36 -7.38
CA VAL A 221 7.75 2.07 -6.47
C VAL A 221 9.10 1.38 -6.26
N PRO A 222 9.19 0.04 -6.07
CA PRO A 222 10.48 -0.63 -5.91
C PRO A 222 11.31 -0.61 -7.20
N LEU A 223 10.67 -0.76 -8.37
CA LEU A 223 11.34 -0.84 -9.66
C LEU A 223 11.95 0.50 -10.09
N VAL A 224 11.24 1.59 -9.86
CA VAL A 224 11.76 2.94 -10.13
C VAL A 224 12.88 3.29 -9.16
N SER A 225 12.78 2.85 -7.92
CA SER A 225 13.84 3.04 -6.91
C SER A 225 15.11 2.24 -7.25
N ALA A 226 14.98 1.07 -7.86
CA ALA A 226 16.09 0.22 -8.27
C ALA A 226 16.88 0.77 -9.48
N ARG A 227 16.22 1.51 -10.39
CA ARG A 227 16.88 2.15 -11.55
C ARG A 227 17.73 3.37 -11.18
N ARG A 228 17.51 3.96 -10.01
CA ARG A 228 18.42 5.00 -9.51
C ARG A 228 19.64 4.32 -8.93
N HIS A 229 20.80 4.53 -9.53
CA HIS A 229 22.13 4.20 -8.98
C HIS A 229 22.41 5.02 -7.70
N ILE A 230 21.50 5.06 -6.75
CA ILE A 230 21.77 5.61 -5.44
C ILE A 230 22.44 4.48 -4.66
N PRO A 231 23.73 4.64 -4.29
CA PRO A 231 24.44 3.60 -3.58
C PRO A 231 23.66 3.27 -2.30
N GLU A 232 23.30 2.00 -2.17
CA GLU A 232 22.85 1.33 -0.95
C GLU A 232 21.82 2.04 -0.07
N LEU A 233 20.66 2.36 -0.64
CA LEU A 233 19.50 2.54 0.22
C LEU A 233 19.21 1.20 0.91
N SER A 234 19.33 1.17 2.23
CA SER A 234 18.98 0.00 3.04
C SER A 234 17.56 -0.48 2.70
N ALA A 235 17.31 -1.79 2.77
CA ALA A 235 16.00 -2.39 2.49
C ALA A 235 14.87 -1.68 3.27
N SER A 236 15.14 -1.27 4.51
CA SER A 236 14.20 -0.54 5.35
C SER A 236 13.79 0.84 4.78
N ARG A 237 14.71 1.60 4.18
CA ARG A 237 14.36 2.89 3.53
C ARG A 237 13.50 2.70 2.28
N ARG A 238 13.74 1.62 1.52
CA ARG A 238 12.90 1.28 0.36
C ARG A 238 11.51 0.90 0.80
N PHE A 239 11.41 0.07 1.83
CA PHE A 239 10.14 -0.32 2.42
C PHE A 239 9.40 0.89 3.00
N ALA A 240 10.07 1.75 3.77
CA ALA A 240 9.46 2.94 4.36
C ALA A 240 8.85 3.88 3.30
N ARG A 241 9.52 4.08 2.16
CA ARG A 241 8.97 4.87 1.04
C ARG A 241 7.73 4.24 0.44
N LEU A 242 7.78 2.92 0.19
CA LEU A 242 6.65 2.19 -0.36
C LEU A 242 5.47 2.21 0.61
N PHE A 243 5.73 1.95 1.90
CA PHE A 243 4.72 1.99 2.94
C PHE A 243 4.10 3.39 3.09
N GLY A 244 4.90 4.45 3.00
CA GLY A 244 4.40 5.83 2.97
C GLY A 244 3.45 6.11 1.80
N VAL A 245 3.74 5.57 0.60
CA VAL A 245 2.83 5.67 -0.55
C VAL A 245 1.54 4.89 -0.31
N LEU A 246 1.62 3.69 0.27
CA LEU A 246 0.42 2.90 0.60
C LEU A 246 -0.46 3.62 1.61
N LEU A 247 0.13 4.18 2.67
CA LEU A 247 -0.63 4.99 3.65
C LEU A 247 -1.25 6.24 3.04
N LEU A 248 -0.59 6.89 2.09
CA LEU A 248 -1.14 8.04 1.39
C LEU A 248 -2.37 7.65 0.54
N ILE A 249 -2.30 6.52 -0.17
CA ILE A 249 -3.43 5.98 -0.92
C ILE A 249 -4.58 5.63 0.03
N GLU A 250 -4.27 5.02 1.18
CA GLU A 250 -5.25 4.70 2.21
C GLU A 250 -5.95 5.96 2.72
N LEU A 251 -5.19 6.98 3.08
CA LEU A 251 -5.73 8.25 3.56
C LEU A 251 -6.64 8.93 2.53
N LEU A 252 -6.21 8.96 1.25
CA LEU A 252 -7.02 9.50 0.16
C LEU A 252 -8.31 8.70 -0.04
N SER A 253 -8.24 7.37 0.07
CA SER A 253 -9.40 6.49 -0.02
C SER A 253 -10.40 6.73 1.11
N LEU A 254 -9.91 6.89 2.34
CA LEU A 254 -10.74 7.21 3.50
C LEU A 254 -11.45 8.56 3.33
N VAL A 255 -10.73 9.59 2.93
CA VAL A 255 -11.34 10.91 2.67
C VAL A 255 -12.42 10.82 1.58
N GLY A 256 -12.14 10.10 0.46
CA GLY A 256 -13.12 9.95 -0.63
C GLY A 256 -14.34 9.06 -0.30
N ASN A 257 -14.25 8.21 0.73
CA ASN A 257 -15.32 7.28 1.08
C ASN A 257 -16.23 7.82 2.21
N TYR A 258 -15.79 8.83 2.96
CA TYR A 258 -16.52 9.38 4.11
C TYR A 258 -16.95 10.85 3.93
N TYR A 259 -16.52 11.50 2.84
CA TYR A 259 -16.97 12.83 2.40
C TYR A 259 -17.67 12.75 1.04
#